data_a294aee0bf9ecef4ac0dc809b1631230
#
_entry.id   a294aee0bf9ecef4ac0dc809b1631230
#
_cell.length_a   1.000
_cell.length_b   1.000
_cell.length_c   1.000
_cell.angle_alpha   90.00
_cell.angle_beta   90.00
_cell.angle_gamma   90.00
#
_symmetry.space_group_name_H-M   'P 1'
#
loop_
_entity.id
_entity.type
_entity.pdbx_description
1 polymer ?
#
loop_
_entity_poly.entity_id
_entity_poly.type
_entity_poly.pdbx_seq_one_letter_code
_entity_poly.pdbx_strand_id
1 'polypeptide(L)' 'MNMNTFQTSDIGIAAYVMMKGLKLKQASRGHNGRFSFVFDDPQDVGKSYAVDYVNSESAKFDANMKNLKNILYKS' A
#
# COMPACT_ATOMS: atom_id res chain seq x y z
N MET A 1 19.53 -4.78 17.90
CA MET A 1 19.03 -5.54 16.76
C MET A 1 18.00 -4.71 15.99
N ASN A 2 18.33 -4.39 14.78
CA ASN A 2 17.47 -3.52 13.99
C ASN A 2 16.44 -4.33 13.23
N MET A 3 15.19 -4.16 13.61
CA MET A 3 14.10 -4.70 12.80
C MET A 3 13.66 -3.62 11.85
N ASN A 4 13.98 -3.79 10.60
CA ASN A 4 13.52 -2.86 9.58
C ASN A 4 12.01 -2.98 9.44
N THR A 5 11.40 -1.85 9.20
CA THR A 5 9.96 -1.81 8.91
C THR A 5 9.73 -1.07 7.60
N PHE A 6 8.59 -1.37 6.99
CA PHE A 6 8.12 -0.65 5.81
C PHE A 6 6.78 -0.02 6.15
N GLN A 7 6.63 1.25 5.89
CA GLN A 7 5.40 1.98 6.19
C GLN A 7 4.84 2.60 4.93
N THR A 8 3.52 2.53 4.76
CA THR A 8 2.83 3.17 3.64
C THR A 8 1.44 3.60 4.07
N SER A 9 0.94 4.65 3.44
CA SER A 9 -0.46 5.07 3.60
C SER A 9 -1.32 4.64 2.42
N ASP A 10 -0.74 3.99 1.43
CA ASP A 10 -1.44 3.55 0.23
C ASP A 10 -1.92 2.11 0.41
N ILE A 11 -3.24 1.92 0.37
CA ILE A 11 -3.82 0.60 0.60
C ILE A 11 -3.46 -0.39 -0.50
N GLY A 12 -3.27 0.09 -1.73
CA GLY A 12 -2.85 -0.77 -2.84
C GLY A 12 -1.45 -1.32 -2.63
N ILE A 13 -0.52 -0.44 -2.25
CA ILE A 13 0.84 -0.86 -1.92
C ILE A 13 0.83 -1.81 -0.73
N ALA A 14 0.05 -1.48 0.31
CA ALA A 14 -0.06 -2.34 1.49
C ALA A 14 -0.53 -3.74 1.13
N ALA A 15 -1.57 -3.84 0.32
CA ALA A 15 -2.08 -5.13 -0.12
C ALA A 15 -1.04 -5.90 -0.93
N TYR A 16 -0.32 -5.20 -1.80
CA TYR A 16 0.69 -5.83 -2.65
C TYR A 16 1.84 -6.41 -1.82
N VAL A 17 2.37 -5.63 -0.87
CA VAL A 17 3.50 -6.12 -0.05
C VAL A 17 3.06 -7.27 0.86
N MET A 18 1.82 -7.26 1.34
CA MET A 18 1.26 -8.40 2.07
C MET A 18 1.25 -9.65 1.21
N MET A 19 0.79 -9.52 -0.02
CA MET A 19 0.76 -10.63 -0.98
C MET A 19 2.15 -11.18 -1.20
N LYS A 20 3.16 -10.32 -1.18
CA LYS A 20 4.56 -10.73 -1.37
C LYS A 20 5.19 -11.33 -0.11
N GLY A 21 4.49 -11.31 1.01
CA GLY A 21 4.93 -12.01 2.21
C GLY A 21 5.35 -11.14 3.38
N LEU A 22 5.28 -9.83 3.28
CA LEU A 22 5.57 -8.98 4.43
C LEU A 22 4.43 -9.09 5.44
N LYS A 23 4.79 -9.18 6.71
CA LYS A 23 3.80 -9.32 7.78
C LYS A 23 3.33 -7.95 8.25
N LEU A 24 2.03 -7.76 8.28
CA LEU A 24 1.44 -6.54 8.81
C LEU A 24 1.66 -6.49 10.32
N LYS A 25 2.30 -5.43 10.76
CA LYS A 25 2.58 -5.21 12.18
C LYS A 25 1.56 -4.29 12.81
N GLN A 26 1.11 -3.30 12.08
CA GLN A 26 0.17 -2.31 12.59
C GLN A 26 -0.62 -1.69 11.45
N ALA A 27 -1.90 -1.46 11.69
CA ALA A 27 -2.76 -0.73 10.78
C ALA A 27 -3.55 0.28 11.60
N SER A 28 -3.57 1.52 11.16
CA SER A 28 -4.28 2.56 11.88
C SER A 28 -4.90 3.55 10.92
N ARG A 29 -5.87 4.30 11.43
CA ARG A 29 -6.52 5.37 10.70
C ARG A 29 -6.38 6.65 11.50
N GLY A 30 -5.72 7.65 10.91
CA GLY A 30 -5.57 8.95 11.55
C GLY A 30 -6.88 9.72 11.58
N HIS A 31 -6.95 10.72 12.45
CA HIS A 31 -8.14 11.55 12.59
C HIS A 31 -8.42 12.40 11.34
N ASN A 32 -7.46 12.51 10.44
CA ASN A 32 -7.65 13.16 9.14
C ASN A 32 -8.12 12.19 8.06
N GLY A 33 -8.44 10.95 8.43
CA GLY A 33 -8.89 9.92 7.49
C GLY A 33 -7.78 9.19 6.77
N ARG A 34 -6.53 9.51 7.06
CA ARG A 34 -5.39 8.85 6.42
C ARG A 34 -5.11 7.50 7.06
N PHE A 35 -4.82 6.54 6.21
CA PHE A 35 -4.39 5.21 6.68
C PHE A 35 -2.89 5.18 6.90
N SER A 36 -2.47 4.32 7.80
CA SER A 36 -1.06 4.03 8.01
C SER A 36 -0.90 2.54 8.23
N PHE A 37 -0.04 1.91 7.43
CA PHE A 37 0.24 0.47 7.52
C PHE A 37 1.72 0.29 7.75
N VAL A 38 2.06 -0.50 8.76
CA VAL A 38 3.45 -0.78 9.11
C VAL A 38 3.66 -2.29 9.01
N PHE A 39 4.70 -2.68 8.29
CA PHE A 39 5.03 -4.08 8.04
C PHE A 39 6.41 -4.39 8.60
N ASP A 40 6.59 -5.62 9.07
CA ASP A 40 7.93 -6.13 9.34
C ASP A 40 8.63 -6.35 8.01
N ASP A 41 9.82 -5.79 7.87
CA ASP A 41 10.58 -5.85 6.63
C ASP A 41 12.05 -6.12 6.92
N PRO A 42 12.37 -7.29 7.49
CA PRO A 42 13.75 -7.56 7.95
C PRO A 42 14.77 -7.57 6.81
N GLN A 43 14.36 -7.81 5.58
CA GLN A 43 15.26 -7.83 4.44
C GLN A 43 15.26 -6.52 3.66
N ASP A 44 14.50 -5.55 4.12
CA ASP A 44 14.43 -4.21 3.51
C ASP A 44 14.03 -4.27 2.03
N VAL A 45 12.98 -5.04 1.74
CA VAL A 45 12.48 -5.24 0.37
C VAL A 45 11.18 -4.49 0.09
N GLY A 46 10.61 -3.82 1.10
CA GLY A 46 9.33 -3.14 0.94
C GLY A 46 9.35 -2.07 -0.14
N LYS A 47 10.41 -1.28 -0.21
CA LYS A 47 10.55 -0.25 -1.24
C LYS A 47 10.56 -0.86 -2.63
N SER A 48 11.29 -1.96 -2.80
CA SER A 48 11.37 -2.66 -4.06
C SER A 48 9.99 -3.15 -4.51
N TYR A 49 9.23 -3.73 -3.59
CA TYR A 49 7.87 -4.15 -3.87
C TYR A 49 6.96 -2.99 -4.22
N ALA A 50 7.13 -1.85 -3.54
CA ALA A 50 6.33 -0.67 -3.84
C ALA A 50 6.58 -0.18 -5.26
N VAL A 51 7.84 -0.18 -5.71
CA VAL A 51 8.18 0.18 -7.08
C VAL A 51 7.58 -0.80 -8.06
N ASP A 52 7.66 -2.10 -7.75
CA ASP A 52 7.05 -3.14 -8.59
C ASP A 52 5.54 -2.92 -8.74
N TYR A 53 4.88 -2.59 -7.64
CA TYR A 53 3.44 -2.34 -7.66
C TYR A 53 3.09 -1.17 -8.58
N VAL A 54 3.81 -0.07 -8.47
CA VAL A 54 3.53 1.14 -9.26
C VAL A 54 3.62 0.84 -10.76
N ASN A 55 4.49 -0.09 -11.14
CA ASN A 55 4.68 -0.48 -12.54
C ASN A 55 3.82 -1.68 -12.95
N SER A 56 2.93 -2.15 -12.08
CA SER A 56 2.17 -3.37 -12.31
C SER A 56 0.83 -3.07 -12.96
N GLU A 57 0.24 -4.12 -13.56
CA GLU A 57 -1.12 -4.05 -14.07
C GLU A 57 -2.12 -3.80 -12.96
N SER A 58 -1.86 -4.32 -11.75
CA SER A 58 -2.72 -4.11 -10.60
C SER A 58 -2.84 -2.64 -10.25
N ALA A 59 -1.74 -1.90 -10.31
CA ALA A 59 -1.76 -0.46 -10.04
C ALA A 59 -2.60 0.29 -11.07
N LYS A 60 -2.50 -0.08 -12.33
CA LYS A 60 -3.31 0.51 -13.39
C LYS A 60 -4.78 0.25 -13.18
N PHE A 61 -5.12 -0.98 -12.82
CA PHE A 61 -6.50 -1.37 -12.53
C PHE A 61 -7.07 -0.55 -11.37
N ASP A 62 -6.32 -0.43 -10.28
CA ASP A 62 -6.73 0.34 -9.11
C ASP A 62 -6.93 1.82 -9.45
N ALA A 63 -6.02 2.39 -10.23
CA ALA A 63 -6.14 3.79 -10.66
C ALA A 63 -7.40 4.00 -11.49
N ASN A 64 -7.67 3.08 -12.40
CA ASN A 64 -8.87 3.15 -13.24
C ASN A 64 -10.15 3.04 -12.40
N MET A 65 -10.14 2.18 -11.40
CA MET A 65 -11.28 2.04 -10.50
C MET A 65 -11.55 3.35 -9.75
N LYS A 66 -10.49 3.99 -9.26
CA LYS A 66 -10.63 5.27 -8.56
C LYS A 66 -11.17 6.34 -9.48
N ASN A 67 -10.69 6.39 -10.72
CA ASN A 67 -11.15 7.35 -11.70
C ASN A 67 -12.64 7.17 -12.02
N LEU A 68 -13.08 5.91 -12.18
CA LEU A 68 -14.48 5.62 -12.44
C LEU A 68 -15.36 6.03 -11.27
N LYS A 69 -14.93 5.76 -10.04
CA LYS A 69 -15.67 6.18 -8.85
C LYS A 69 -15.79 7.69 -8.78
N ASN A 70 -14.72 8.41 -9.11
CA ASN A 70 -14.75 9.87 -9.11
C ASN A 70 -15.76 10.41 -10.12
N ILE A 71 -15.83 9.80 -11.30
CA ILE A 71 -16.81 10.20 -12.31
C ILE A 71 -18.22 10.01 -11.79
N LEU A 72 -18.49 8.87 -11.15
CA LEU A 72 -19.81 8.58 -10.62
C LEU A 72 -20.22 9.53 -9.51
N TYR A 73 -19.30 9.84 -8.62
CA TYR A 73 -19.61 10.70 -7.48
C TYR A 73 -19.71 12.18 -7.84
N LYS A 74 -19.21 12.57 -8.98
CA LYS A 74 -19.24 13.97 -9.42
C LYS A 74 -20.43 14.28 -10.34
N SER A 75 -21.10 13.28 -10.81
CA SER A 75 -22.22 13.48 -11.74
C SER A 75 -23.56 13.69 -11.02
#